data_1b082b2d4b84ad45630aa480ccffaeb0
#
_entry.id   1b082b2d4b84ad45630aa480ccffaeb0
#
_cell.length_a   1.000
_cell.length_b   1.000
_cell.length_c   1.000
_cell.angle_alpha   90.00
_cell.angle_beta   90.00
_cell.angle_gamma   90.00
#
_symmetry.space_group_name_H-M   'P 1'
#
loop_
_entity.id
_entity.type
_entity.pdbx_description
1 polymer ?
#
loop_
_entity_poly.entity_id
_entity_poly.type
_entity_poly.pdbx_seq_one_letter_code
_entity_poly.pdbx_strand_id
1 'polypeptide(L)'
;MKLVICEKPSVAKAVASALGVTSRADGCFEGNGLIVSWCVGHLVSPMDAAGYDLGYKKWKYDDLPILPEPFRYVLAKGKEDAFQNLKHLMEREDVTELVNACDAGREGELIFRLVYEMAECQKPFSRLWISSMEDAAIREGFQDLRPGAEYDPLYQSALCRQKADWLIGINATRLFSVLYHRTLNVGRVQTPTLALSLIHI
;
A
#
# COMPACT_ATOMS: atom_id res chain seq x y z
N MET A 1 -23.13 7.42 -2.09
CA MET A 1 -22.69 6.01 -2.13
C MET A 1 -21.45 5.85 -1.26
N LYS A 2 -21.13 4.61 -0.79
CA LYS A 2 -19.83 4.31 -0.15
C LYS A 2 -18.90 3.63 -1.15
N LEU A 3 -17.65 4.08 -1.21
CA LEU A 3 -16.60 3.45 -2.03
C LEU A 3 -15.76 2.50 -1.17
N VAL A 4 -15.85 1.21 -1.45
CA VAL A 4 -15.10 0.15 -0.78
C VAL A 4 -13.85 -0.14 -1.59
N ILE A 5 -12.67 -0.02 -0.97
CA ILE A 5 -11.38 -0.25 -1.62
C ILE A 5 -10.72 -1.48 -1.01
N CYS A 6 -10.53 -2.50 -1.84
CA CYS A 6 -9.88 -3.75 -1.49
C CYS A 6 -8.43 -3.78 -1.96
N GLU A 7 -7.61 -4.68 -1.41
CA GLU A 7 -6.20 -4.81 -1.81
C GLU A 7 -6.03 -5.44 -3.20
N LYS A 8 -6.94 -6.36 -3.58
CA LYS A 8 -6.83 -7.16 -4.80
C LYS A 8 -8.19 -7.36 -5.48
N PRO A 9 -8.23 -7.57 -6.80
CA PRO A 9 -9.46 -7.84 -7.54
C PRO A 9 -10.25 -9.04 -7.01
N SER A 10 -9.57 -10.10 -6.57
CA SER A 10 -10.21 -11.30 -6.01
C SER A 10 -10.96 -11.03 -4.71
N VAL A 11 -10.37 -10.21 -3.84
CA VAL A 11 -11.00 -9.75 -2.58
C VAL A 11 -12.20 -8.87 -2.88
N ALA A 12 -12.06 -7.91 -3.81
CA ALA A 12 -13.16 -7.04 -4.23
C ALA A 12 -14.35 -7.84 -4.79
N LYS A 13 -14.08 -8.88 -5.57
CA LYS A 13 -15.13 -9.79 -6.07
C LYS A 13 -15.86 -10.52 -4.94
N ALA A 14 -15.13 -11.02 -3.93
CA ALA A 14 -15.73 -11.68 -2.78
C ALA A 14 -16.58 -10.71 -1.96
N VAL A 15 -16.06 -9.52 -1.67
CA VAL A 15 -16.78 -8.45 -0.95
C VAL A 15 -18.03 -8.03 -1.72
N ALA A 16 -17.93 -7.78 -3.02
CA ALA A 16 -19.05 -7.41 -3.86
C ALA A 16 -20.14 -8.50 -3.86
N SER A 17 -19.74 -9.77 -4.02
CA SER A 17 -20.66 -10.90 -3.97
C SER A 17 -21.38 -11.00 -2.63
N ALA A 18 -20.66 -10.96 -1.52
CA ALA A 18 -21.21 -11.04 -0.18
C ALA A 18 -22.20 -9.92 0.14
N LEU A 19 -21.98 -8.70 -0.40
CA LEU A 19 -22.84 -7.54 -0.22
C LEU A 19 -23.93 -7.38 -1.30
N GLY A 20 -24.03 -8.34 -2.23
CA GLY A 20 -25.02 -8.32 -3.29
C GLY A 20 -24.78 -7.22 -4.34
N VAL A 21 -23.55 -6.77 -4.50
CA VAL A 21 -23.14 -5.79 -5.52
C VAL A 21 -22.76 -6.55 -6.80
N THR A 22 -23.66 -6.59 -7.78
CA THR A 22 -23.55 -7.49 -8.93
C THR A 22 -23.24 -6.81 -10.25
N SER A 23 -23.53 -5.52 -10.38
CA SER A 23 -23.27 -4.79 -11.63
C SER A 23 -21.78 -4.53 -11.78
N ARG A 24 -21.20 -5.04 -12.88
CA ARG A 24 -19.78 -4.83 -13.20
C ARG A 24 -19.65 -3.58 -14.06
N ALA A 25 -18.80 -2.65 -13.62
CA ALA A 25 -18.37 -1.50 -14.38
C ALA A 25 -16.85 -1.55 -14.62
N ASP A 26 -16.33 -0.57 -15.33
CA ASP A 26 -14.88 -0.51 -15.57
C ASP A 26 -14.12 -0.24 -14.26
N GLY A 27 -13.26 -1.19 -13.88
CA GLY A 27 -12.48 -1.12 -12.66
C GLY A 27 -13.23 -1.21 -11.33
N CYS A 28 -14.54 -1.54 -11.31
CA CYS A 28 -15.31 -1.67 -10.08
C CYS A 28 -16.54 -2.58 -10.24
N PHE A 29 -17.21 -2.84 -9.11
CA PHE A 29 -18.58 -3.36 -9.03
C PHE A 29 -19.46 -2.28 -8.42
N GLU A 30 -20.68 -2.10 -8.90
CA GLU A 30 -21.58 -1.07 -8.42
C GLU A 30 -22.99 -1.63 -8.17
N GLY A 31 -23.63 -1.21 -7.09
CA GLY A 31 -24.98 -1.62 -6.70
C GLY A 31 -25.23 -1.43 -5.21
N ASN A 32 -26.50 -1.45 -4.83
CA ASN A 32 -26.95 -1.34 -3.43
C ASN A 32 -26.34 -0.15 -2.65
N GLY A 33 -26.11 0.97 -3.33
CA GLY A 33 -25.49 2.16 -2.69
C GLY A 33 -23.99 2.03 -2.44
N LEU A 34 -23.34 0.98 -2.97
CA LEU A 34 -21.91 0.69 -2.84
C LEU A 34 -21.23 0.71 -4.20
N ILE A 35 -19.97 1.11 -4.19
CA ILE A 35 -18.99 0.89 -5.25
C ILE A 35 -17.86 0.08 -4.62
N VAL A 36 -17.51 -1.07 -5.20
CA VAL A 36 -16.42 -1.91 -4.73
C VAL A 36 -15.32 -1.93 -5.78
N SER A 37 -14.17 -1.35 -5.44
CA SER A 37 -13.00 -1.29 -6.30
C SER A 37 -11.77 -1.87 -5.57
N TRP A 38 -10.61 -1.85 -6.22
CA TRP A 38 -9.43 -2.52 -5.70
C TRP A 38 -8.12 -1.86 -6.10
N CYS A 39 -7.13 -2.03 -5.25
CA CYS A 39 -5.73 -1.89 -5.61
C CYS A 39 -5.24 -3.14 -6.35
N VAL A 40 -4.06 -3.06 -6.92
CA VAL A 40 -3.32 -4.23 -7.43
C VAL A 40 -2.02 -4.41 -6.63
N GLY A 41 -2.18 -4.55 -5.31
CA GLY A 41 -1.12 -4.41 -4.33
C GLY A 41 -0.71 -2.94 -4.14
N HIS A 42 0.55 -2.68 -3.81
CA HIS A 42 1.04 -1.31 -3.67
C HIS A 42 0.98 -0.54 -4.99
N LEU A 43 0.19 0.54 -5.03
CA LEU A 43 0.13 1.51 -6.14
C LEU A 43 1.10 2.68 -5.93
N VAL A 44 1.44 2.93 -4.68
CA VAL A 44 2.34 4.00 -4.25
C VAL A 44 3.54 3.39 -3.54
N SER A 45 4.72 3.88 -3.84
CA SER A 45 5.99 3.41 -3.26
C SER A 45 6.88 4.57 -2.87
N PRO A 46 7.83 4.39 -1.93
CA PRO A 46 8.84 5.38 -1.68
C PRO A 46 9.62 5.70 -2.97
N MET A 47 9.95 6.98 -3.14
CA MET A 47 10.77 7.43 -4.26
C MET A 47 12.15 6.78 -4.20
N ASP A 48 12.68 6.36 -5.35
CA ASP A 48 14.05 5.84 -5.43
C ASP A 48 15.07 6.97 -5.17
N ALA A 49 16.28 6.59 -4.75
CA ALA A 49 17.34 7.54 -4.44
C ALA A 49 17.65 8.51 -5.60
N ALA A 50 17.64 8.01 -6.84
CA ALA A 50 17.85 8.83 -8.04
C ALA A 50 16.75 9.88 -8.28
N GLY A 51 15.60 9.74 -7.66
CA GLY A 51 14.52 10.73 -7.70
C GLY A 51 14.74 11.92 -6.77
N TYR A 52 15.60 11.76 -5.75
CA TYR A 52 16.02 12.85 -4.87
C TYR A 52 17.19 13.64 -5.47
N ASP A 53 18.19 12.93 -6.01
CA ASP A 53 19.34 13.51 -6.71
C ASP A 53 19.78 12.57 -7.84
N LEU A 54 19.92 13.13 -9.05
CA LEU A 54 20.38 12.38 -10.21
C LEU A 54 21.81 11.83 -10.06
N GLY A 55 22.63 12.45 -9.20
CA GLY A 55 23.96 11.96 -8.83
C GLY A 55 23.92 10.57 -8.24
N TYR A 56 22.85 10.22 -7.52
CA TYR A 56 22.65 8.91 -6.91
C TYR A 56 22.38 7.76 -7.91
N LYS A 57 22.30 8.05 -9.23
CA LYS A 57 22.28 6.98 -10.25
C LYS A 57 23.57 6.16 -10.26
N LYS A 58 24.71 6.81 -10.01
CA LYS A 58 25.99 6.13 -9.81
C LYS A 58 26.23 5.92 -8.33
N TRP A 59 26.48 4.69 -7.94
CA TRP A 59 26.72 4.37 -6.54
C TRP A 59 28.17 4.71 -6.16
N LYS A 60 28.32 5.60 -5.21
CA LYS A 60 29.62 6.05 -4.70
C LYS A 60 29.61 5.97 -3.17
N TYR A 61 30.76 5.72 -2.60
CA TYR A 61 30.93 5.68 -1.15
C TYR A 61 30.65 7.06 -0.52
N ASP A 62 31.12 8.12 -1.16
CA ASP A 62 31.01 9.50 -0.64
C ASP A 62 29.57 10.05 -0.62
N ASP A 63 28.63 9.38 -1.32
CA ASP A 63 27.22 9.76 -1.33
C ASP A 63 26.44 9.19 -0.12
N LEU A 64 27.09 8.36 0.72
CA LEU A 64 26.45 7.67 1.83
C LEU A 64 26.69 8.34 3.18
N PRO A 65 25.73 8.35 4.09
CA PRO A 65 24.39 7.78 3.95
C PRO A 65 23.41 8.70 3.20
N ILE A 66 22.53 8.09 2.38
CA ILE A 66 21.41 8.79 1.75
C ILE A 66 20.26 8.85 2.76
N LEU A 67 19.95 10.04 3.23
CA LEU A 67 18.92 10.33 4.24
C LEU A 67 17.97 11.38 3.68
N PRO A 68 16.93 11.01 2.89
CA PRO A 68 16.05 11.97 2.27
C PRO A 68 15.15 12.66 3.30
N GLU A 69 15.05 13.98 3.19
CA GLU A 69 14.15 14.79 4.02
C GLU A 69 13.56 15.91 3.15
N PRO A 70 12.22 15.95 2.94
CA PRO A 70 11.23 14.98 3.36
C PRO A 70 11.28 13.66 2.58
N PHE A 71 10.72 12.58 3.17
CA PHE A 71 10.50 11.33 2.46
C PHE A 71 9.38 11.52 1.42
N ARG A 72 9.64 11.17 0.16
CA ARG A 72 8.69 11.34 -0.95
C ARG A 72 8.18 10.00 -1.45
N TYR A 73 6.94 10.01 -1.92
CA TYR A 73 6.24 8.86 -2.48
C TYR A 73 5.88 9.13 -3.93
N VAL A 74 5.86 8.07 -4.73
CA VAL A 74 5.56 8.12 -6.17
C VAL A 74 4.66 6.96 -6.55
N LEU A 75 3.95 7.11 -7.67
CA LEU A 75 3.23 5.98 -8.25
C LEU A 75 4.22 4.89 -8.68
N ALA A 76 3.89 3.66 -8.33
CA ALA A 76 4.66 2.50 -8.78
C ALA A 76 4.51 2.33 -10.29
N LYS A 77 5.62 2.08 -10.97
CA LYS A 77 5.67 1.96 -12.43
C LYS A 77 4.67 0.92 -12.95
N GLY A 78 3.86 1.32 -13.94
CA GLY A 78 2.84 0.47 -14.56
C GLY A 78 1.58 0.29 -13.69
N LYS A 79 1.38 1.18 -12.71
CA LYS A 79 0.19 1.20 -11.84
C LYS A 79 -0.64 2.48 -12.03
N GLU A 80 -0.29 3.30 -12.99
CA GLU A 80 -0.88 4.60 -13.24
C GLU A 80 -2.38 4.49 -13.51
N ASP A 81 -2.79 3.57 -14.39
CA ASP A 81 -4.21 3.37 -14.76
C ASP A 81 -5.05 2.92 -13.56
N ALA A 82 -4.53 1.99 -12.76
CA ALA A 82 -5.22 1.51 -11.56
C ALA A 82 -5.39 2.63 -10.51
N PHE A 83 -4.37 3.48 -10.35
CA PHE A 83 -4.46 4.64 -9.48
C PHE A 83 -5.46 5.67 -10.00
N GLN A 84 -5.42 6.00 -11.29
CA GLN A 84 -6.34 6.97 -11.89
C GLN A 84 -7.80 6.51 -11.77
N ASN A 85 -8.06 5.21 -11.95
CA ASN A 85 -9.40 4.66 -11.74
C ASN A 85 -9.88 4.88 -10.29
N LEU A 86 -9.04 4.56 -9.30
CA LEU A 86 -9.41 4.78 -7.89
C LEU A 86 -9.60 6.26 -7.57
N LYS A 87 -8.72 7.12 -8.07
CA LYS A 87 -8.81 8.57 -7.90
C LYS A 87 -10.13 9.10 -8.48
N HIS A 88 -10.47 8.71 -9.72
CA HIS A 88 -11.74 9.09 -10.34
C HIS A 88 -12.94 8.64 -9.51
N LEU A 89 -12.93 7.41 -8.98
CA LEU A 89 -14.00 6.93 -8.11
C LEU A 89 -14.09 7.69 -6.79
N MET A 90 -12.95 8.09 -6.21
CA MET A 90 -12.90 8.92 -4.99
C MET A 90 -13.44 10.33 -5.22
N GLU A 91 -13.24 10.89 -6.42
CA GLU A 91 -13.68 12.23 -6.80
C GLU A 91 -15.18 12.32 -7.14
N ARG A 92 -15.86 11.21 -7.39
CA ARG A 92 -17.30 11.19 -7.71
C ARG A 92 -18.11 11.94 -6.64
N GLU A 93 -19.01 12.81 -7.07
CA GLU A 93 -19.87 13.61 -6.17
C GLU A 93 -20.85 12.76 -5.35
N ASP A 94 -21.31 11.64 -5.91
CA ASP A 94 -22.22 10.72 -5.22
C ASP A 94 -21.52 9.80 -4.20
N VAL A 95 -20.19 9.74 -4.19
CA VAL A 95 -19.39 9.07 -3.17
C VAL A 95 -19.20 10.00 -1.98
N THR A 96 -19.77 9.64 -0.84
CA THR A 96 -19.72 10.46 0.40
C THR A 96 -18.77 9.92 1.45
N GLU A 97 -18.40 8.64 1.39
CA GLU A 97 -17.56 7.97 2.36
C GLU A 97 -16.76 6.85 1.67
N LEU A 98 -15.55 6.60 2.14
CA LEU A 98 -14.74 5.46 1.72
C LEU A 98 -14.73 4.38 2.80
N VAL A 99 -14.53 3.13 2.38
CA VAL A 99 -14.29 2.00 3.28
C VAL A 99 -12.97 1.34 2.90
N ASN A 100 -12.01 1.38 3.80
CA ASN A 100 -10.78 0.60 3.67
C ASN A 100 -11.08 -0.86 3.96
N ALA A 101 -11.14 -1.67 2.92
CA ALA A 101 -11.33 -3.13 2.95
C ALA A 101 -10.09 -3.90 2.48
N CYS A 102 -8.90 -3.29 2.59
CA CYS A 102 -7.64 -3.99 2.42
C CYS A 102 -7.40 -4.96 3.59
N ASP A 103 -6.44 -5.87 3.45
CA ASP A 103 -6.16 -6.91 4.43
C ASP A 103 -6.01 -6.34 5.85
N ALA A 104 -6.51 -7.08 6.86
CA ALA A 104 -6.46 -6.68 8.25
C ALA A 104 -5.02 -6.75 8.79
N GLY A 105 -4.28 -5.66 8.64
CA GLY A 105 -2.89 -5.58 9.03
C GLY A 105 -2.22 -4.26 8.62
N ARG A 106 -0.96 -4.11 9.01
CA ARG A 106 -0.16 -2.91 8.71
C ARG A 106 -0.03 -2.63 7.21
N GLU A 107 0.16 -3.69 6.41
CA GLU A 107 0.35 -3.53 4.97
C GLU A 107 -0.94 -3.08 4.28
N GLY A 108 -2.09 -3.66 4.62
CA GLY A 108 -3.37 -3.23 4.06
C GLY A 108 -3.72 -1.79 4.44
N GLU A 109 -3.40 -1.38 5.69
CA GLU A 109 -3.56 0.02 6.11
C GLU A 109 -2.64 0.95 5.31
N LEU A 110 -1.37 0.55 5.10
CA LEU A 110 -0.41 1.32 4.33
C LEU A 110 -0.83 1.48 2.87
N ILE A 111 -1.27 0.39 2.23
CA ILE A 111 -1.72 0.41 0.82
C ILE A 111 -2.85 1.40 0.63
N PHE A 112 -3.89 1.33 1.47
CA PHE A 112 -5.04 2.23 1.38
C PHE A 112 -4.64 3.69 1.63
N ARG A 113 -3.93 3.96 2.75
CA ARG A 113 -3.60 5.33 3.15
C ARG A 113 -2.71 6.05 2.15
N LEU A 114 -1.70 5.37 1.60
CA LEU A 114 -0.84 5.97 0.59
C LEU A 114 -1.60 6.33 -0.68
N VAL A 115 -2.57 5.51 -1.09
CA VAL A 115 -3.45 5.82 -2.24
C VAL A 115 -4.38 6.98 -1.91
N TYR A 116 -4.98 6.98 -0.72
CA TYR A 116 -5.87 8.02 -0.25
C TYR A 116 -5.16 9.39 -0.18
N GLU A 117 -3.95 9.44 0.38
CA GLU A 117 -3.12 10.66 0.46
C GLU A 117 -2.64 11.11 -0.92
N MET A 118 -2.17 10.19 -1.77
CA MET A 118 -1.72 10.51 -3.13
C MET A 118 -2.86 11.02 -4.03
N ALA A 119 -4.10 10.55 -3.79
CA ALA A 119 -5.28 11.05 -4.47
C ALA A 119 -5.77 12.41 -3.92
N GLU A 120 -5.17 12.89 -2.82
CA GLU A 120 -5.59 14.11 -2.09
C GLU A 120 -7.06 14.06 -1.64
N CYS A 121 -7.57 12.86 -1.37
CA CYS A 121 -8.95 12.66 -0.98
C CYS A 121 -9.19 13.20 0.44
N GLN A 122 -10.29 13.95 0.61
CA GLN A 122 -10.66 14.56 1.91
C GLN A 122 -11.95 13.94 2.47
N LYS A 123 -12.53 12.95 1.79
CA LYS A 123 -13.76 12.32 2.24
C LYS A 123 -13.48 11.44 3.47
N PRO A 124 -14.43 11.36 4.43
CA PRO A 124 -14.26 10.49 5.58
C PRO A 124 -14.15 9.04 5.15
N PHE A 125 -13.44 8.25 5.94
CA PHE A 125 -13.36 6.82 5.69
C PHE A 125 -13.47 5.99 6.97
N SER A 126 -14.00 4.79 6.80
CA SER A 126 -14.13 3.75 7.82
C SER A 126 -13.25 2.55 7.48
N ARG A 127 -13.00 1.70 8.45
CA ARG A 127 -12.19 0.49 8.32
C ARG A 127 -13.05 -0.76 8.47
N LEU A 128 -13.02 -1.62 7.48
CA LEU A 128 -13.48 -3.01 7.56
C LEU A 128 -12.33 -3.88 8.10
N TRP A 129 -12.48 -4.44 9.29
CA TRP A 129 -11.46 -5.28 9.92
C TRP A 129 -11.95 -6.71 10.08
N ILE A 130 -11.61 -7.56 9.14
CA ILE A 130 -12.00 -8.97 9.12
C ILE A 130 -10.79 -9.87 8.85
N SER A 131 -10.78 -11.05 9.42
CA SER A 131 -9.73 -12.07 9.22
C SER A 131 -10.18 -13.24 8.33
N SER A 132 -11.45 -13.26 7.91
CA SER A 132 -12.03 -14.27 7.03
C SER A 132 -12.72 -13.61 5.85
N MET A 133 -12.63 -14.23 4.67
CA MET A 133 -13.32 -13.82 3.44
C MET A 133 -14.61 -14.59 3.19
N GLU A 134 -15.15 -15.28 4.20
CA GLU A 134 -16.47 -15.89 4.13
C GLU A 134 -17.57 -14.83 4.10
N ASP A 135 -18.62 -15.10 3.34
CA ASP A 135 -19.74 -14.16 3.15
C ASP A 135 -20.34 -13.66 4.48
N ALA A 136 -20.46 -14.55 5.47
CA ALA A 136 -21.00 -14.21 6.78
C ALA A 136 -20.10 -13.21 7.50
N ALA A 137 -18.78 -13.45 7.52
CA ALA A 137 -17.79 -12.57 8.15
C ALA A 137 -17.71 -11.20 7.47
N ILE A 138 -17.84 -11.15 6.14
CA ILE A 138 -17.87 -9.90 5.39
C ILE A 138 -19.12 -9.10 5.77
N ARG A 139 -20.29 -9.71 5.79
CA ARG A 139 -21.57 -9.03 6.14
C ARG A 139 -21.56 -8.52 7.57
N GLU A 140 -21.08 -9.33 8.51
CA GLU A 140 -20.96 -8.95 9.93
C GLU A 140 -19.96 -7.80 10.10
N GLY A 141 -18.76 -7.88 9.51
CA GLY A 141 -17.77 -6.82 9.56
C GLY A 141 -18.27 -5.51 8.92
N PHE A 142 -19.12 -5.59 7.90
CA PHE A 142 -19.73 -4.40 7.30
C PHE A 142 -20.76 -3.71 8.20
N GLN A 143 -21.30 -4.41 9.19
CA GLN A 143 -22.19 -3.83 10.22
C GLN A 143 -21.37 -3.20 11.36
N ASP A 144 -20.09 -3.58 11.55
CA ASP A 144 -19.16 -3.07 12.58
C ASP A 144 -17.99 -2.30 11.97
N LEU A 145 -18.26 -1.40 11.04
CA LEU A 145 -17.25 -0.52 10.47
C LEU A 145 -16.74 0.47 11.53
N ARG A 146 -15.43 0.57 11.66
CA ARG A 146 -14.78 1.46 12.63
C ARG A 146 -14.25 2.73 11.97
N PRO A 147 -14.21 3.85 12.69
CA PRO A 147 -13.61 5.08 12.18
C PRO A 147 -12.16 4.86 11.77
N GLY A 148 -11.77 5.37 10.59
CA GLY A 148 -10.40 5.21 10.10
C GLY A 148 -9.34 5.77 11.03
N ALA A 149 -9.66 6.83 11.79
CA ALA A 149 -8.75 7.46 12.75
C ALA A 149 -8.26 6.51 13.87
N GLU A 150 -9.04 5.50 14.23
CA GLU A 150 -8.61 4.50 15.22
C GLU A 150 -7.37 3.70 14.77
N TYR A 151 -7.11 3.68 13.46
CA TYR A 151 -6.00 2.97 12.85
C TYR A 151 -4.79 3.86 12.51
N ASP A 152 -4.80 5.14 12.93
CA ASP A 152 -3.67 6.05 12.70
C ASP A 152 -2.35 5.53 13.32
N PRO A 153 -2.33 4.98 14.56
CA PRO A 153 -1.10 4.39 15.10
C PRO A 153 -0.59 3.20 14.29
N LEU A 154 -1.50 2.39 13.72
CA LEU A 154 -1.14 1.26 12.87
C LEU A 154 -0.51 1.74 11.56
N TYR A 155 -1.08 2.78 10.94
CA TYR A 155 -0.52 3.43 9.75
C TYR A 155 0.87 4.01 10.02
N GLN A 156 1.05 4.75 11.13
CA GLN A 156 2.36 5.28 11.51
C GLN A 156 3.40 4.17 11.71
N SER A 157 3.01 3.06 12.35
CA SER A 157 3.87 1.88 12.49
C SER A 157 4.30 1.31 11.12
N ALA A 158 3.36 1.24 10.16
CA ALA A 158 3.65 0.77 8.80
C ALA A 158 4.60 1.70 8.05
N LEU A 159 4.39 3.02 8.13
CA LEU A 159 5.27 4.04 7.55
C LEU A 159 6.68 3.98 8.14
N CYS A 160 6.82 3.88 9.46
CA CYS A 160 8.12 3.75 10.13
C CYS A 160 8.86 2.51 9.64
N ARG A 161 8.16 1.38 9.53
CA ARG A 161 8.75 0.15 9.00
C ARG A 161 9.21 0.33 7.55
N GLN A 162 8.36 0.88 6.68
CA GLN A 162 8.68 1.06 5.28
C GLN A 162 9.89 1.98 5.09
N LYS A 163 9.95 3.10 5.84
CA LYS A 163 11.10 4.02 5.83
C LYS A 163 12.37 3.34 6.32
N ALA A 164 12.30 2.56 7.40
CA ALA A 164 13.45 1.81 7.92
C ALA A 164 13.94 0.76 6.90
N ASP A 165 13.03 0.03 6.26
CA ASP A 165 13.38 -0.94 5.22
C ASP A 165 14.05 -0.25 4.02
N TRP A 166 13.54 0.91 3.60
CA TRP A 166 14.14 1.70 2.52
C TRP A 166 15.55 2.22 2.91
N LEU A 167 15.69 2.87 4.07
CA LEU A 167 16.96 3.46 4.53
C LEU A 167 18.06 2.40 4.68
N ILE A 168 17.75 1.27 5.31
CA ILE A 168 18.71 0.19 5.48
C ILE A 168 19.01 -0.45 4.13
N GLY A 169 17.98 -0.76 3.35
CA GLY A 169 18.13 -1.41 2.05
C GLY A 169 18.99 -0.60 1.07
N ILE A 170 18.70 0.68 0.90
CA ILE A 170 19.44 1.56 -0.03
C ILE A 170 20.88 1.75 0.43
N ASN A 171 21.11 2.14 1.68
CA ASN A 171 22.44 2.50 2.15
C ASN A 171 23.36 1.28 2.29
N ALA A 172 22.88 0.21 2.91
CA ALA A 172 23.70 -0.99 3.08
C ALA A 172 23.96 -1.71 1.74
N THR A 173 22.98 -1.82 0.86
CA THR A 173 23.17 -2.39 -0.47
C THR A 173 24.24 -1.62 -1.26
N ARG A 174 24.18 -0.31 -1.29
CA ARG A 174 25.14 0.54 -2.01
C ARG A 174 26.52 0.45 -1.39
N LEU A 175 26.61 0.56 -0.05
CA LEU A 175 27.87 0.48 0.68
C LEU A 175 28.61 -0.81 0.34
N PHE A 176 27.99 -1.95 0.58
CA PHE A 176 28.64 -3.24 0.33
C PHE A 176 28.91 -3.49 -1.16
N SER A 177 28.01 -3.05 -2.03
CA SER A 177 28.23 -3.21 -3.48
C SER A 177 29.43 -2.40 -3.99
N VAL A 178 29.63 -1.18 -3.48
CA VAL A 178 30.80 -0.35 -3.82
C VAL A 178 32.08 -0.94 -3.25
N LEU A 179 32.08 -1.35 -1.99
CA LEU A 179 33.26 -1.92 -1.32
C LEU A 179 33.75 -3.23 -1.95
N TYR A 180 32.81 -4.08 -2.37
CA TYR A 180 33.15 -5.40 -2.92
C TYR A 180 33.09 -5.46 -4.46
N HIS A 181 32.88 -4.33 -5.13
CA HIS A 181 32.81 -4.20 -6.60
C HIS A 181 31.85 -5.19 -7.27
N ARG A 182 30.74 -5.52 -6.61
CA ARG A 182 29.67 -6.38 -7.12
C ARG A 182 28.35 -6.06 -6.41
N THR A 183 27.21 -6.28 -7.07
CA THR A 183 25.89 -6.07 -6.46
C THR A 183 25.69 -7.02 -5.29
N LEU A 184 25.55 -6.47 -4.08
CA LEU A 184 25.24 -7.18 -2.84
C LEU A 184 23.97 -6.57 -2.23
N ASN A 185 22.85 -7.27 -2.41
CA ASN A 185 21.57 -6.83 -1.86
C ASN A 185 21.54 -7.07 -0.35
N VAL A 186 21.25 -6.02 0.40
CA VAL A 186 21.09 -6.07 1.85
C VAL A 186 19.69 -5.62 2.21
N GLY A 187 19.01 -6.36 3.07
CA GLY A 187 17.69 -6.03 3.56
C GLY A 187 17.53 -6.41 5.02
N ARG A 188 16.73 -5.64 5.74
CA ARG A 188 16.50 -5.81 7.18
C ARG A 188 15.93 -7.19 7.55
N VAL A 189 15.15 -7.78 6.69
CA VAL A 189 14.60 -9.14 6.87
C VAL A 189 15.35 -10.16 6.03
N GLN A 190 15.57 -9.86 4.76
CA GLN A 190 16.20 -10.78 3.80
C GLN A 190 17.56 -11.27 4.24
N THR A 191 18.43 -10.38 4.71
CA THR A 191 19.80 -10.72 5.08
C THR A 191 19.88 -11.63 6.32
N PRO A 192 19.18 -11.33 7.44
CA PRO A 192 19.13 -12.25 8.57
C PRO A 192 18.52 -13.60 8.24
N THR A 193 17.47 -13.63 7.41
CA THR A 193 16.83 -14.87 6.98
C THR A 193 17.81 -15.75 6.20
N LEU A 194 18.56 -15.15 5.27
CA LEU A 194 19.59 -15.85 4.52
C LEU A 194 20.70 -16.39 5.45
N ALA A 195 21.15 -15.57 6.40
CA ALA A 195 22.16 -15.98 7.37
C ALA A 195 21.69 -17.18 8.19
N LEU A 196 20.45 -17.15 8.69
CA LEU A 196 19.84 -18.28 9.42
C LEU A 196 19.72 -19.53 8.55
N SER A 197 19.37 -19.40 7.28
CA SER A 197 19.29 -20.52 6.34
C SER A 197 20.66 -21.19 6.14
N LEU A 198 21.72 -20.37 6.02
CA LEU A 198 23.11 -20.88 5.81
C LEU A 198 23.72 -21.56 7.04
N ILE A 199 23.23 -21.28 8.24
CA ILE A 199 23.68 -21.98 9.47
C ILE A 199 23.26 -23.45 9.47
N HIS A 200 22.20 -23.79 8.74
CA HIS A 200 21.61 -25.13 8.70
C HIS A 200 21.96 -25.93 7.42
N ILE A 201 22.83 -25.42 6.57
CA ILE A 201 23.40 -26.09 5.40
C ILE A 201 24.83 -26.59 5.73
#